data_370a13ce505c8ea903aa3c5dcb7df1ad
#
_entry.id   370a13ce505c8ea903aa3c5dcb7df1ad
#
_cell.length_a   1.000
_cell.length_b   1.000
_cell.length_c   1.000
_cell.angle_alpha   90.00
_cell.angle_beta   90.00
_cell.angle_gamma   90.00
#
_symmetry.space_group_name_H-M   'P 1'
#
loop_
_entity.id
_entity.type
_entity.pdbx_description
1 polymer ?
#
loop_
_entity_poly.entity_id
_entity_poly.type
_entity_poly.pdbx_seq_one_letter_code
_entity_poly.pdbx_strand_id
1 'polypeptide(L)'
;MDLSLTRRMLIGSALCLPVLTLRANAEESAKESAGEGEDNIEHRLAALEKRTGGRLGVSVLDTETSISFGYRGSESFPMCSTFKALAAAFVLARADKGEENIDRRVSYGKDKLVDYSPISEKHAGTDGMTLAALCEAAVTVSDNTAGNLLLESFGGPAGLTNWLRSIGDGTTRLDRTEPTLNEGRKGDPRDTTTPDAMLDTLGNLTLGSILTEASSDRLIAWLVGSTTGKERLRAGLPADWKVGDKTGTGPNGSLGDIAVIWPPDRGPIVAAVYISETTVPVKELNPLFAEVGRMIVEMV
;
A
#
# COMPACT_ATOMS: atom_id res chain seq x y z
N MET A 1 -54.43 -59.71 20.02
CA MET A 1 -54.29 -59.45 21.45
C MET A 1 -53.67 -58.07 21.53
N ASP A 2 -54.41 -56.98 21.49
CA ASP A 2 -55.19 -56.38 22.56
C ASP A 2 -54.31 -55.86 23.71
N LEU A 3 -54.23 -54.65 23.96
CA LEU A 3 -54.93 -53.59 24.65
C LEU A 3 -53.96 -52.38 24.76
N SER A 4 -54.21 -51.22 24.29
CA SER A 4 -55.06 -50.10 24.69
C SER A 4 -54.70 -49.42 26.02
N LEU A 5 -54.87 -48.13 26.00
CA LEU A 5 -55.14 -47.11 27.01
C LEU A 5 -53.98 -46.21 27.42
N THR A 6 -54.08 -45.02 27.29
CA THR A 6 -54.87 -43.80 27.37
C THR A 6 -54.10 -42.67 28.11
N ARG A 7 -54.10 -41.51 27.51
CA ARG A 7 -54.21 -40.15 28.06
C ARG A 7 -53.49 -39.76 29.36
N ARG A 8 -52.70 -38.67 29.25
CA ARG A 8 -53.12 -37.41 29.91
C ARG A 8 -52.32 -36.23 29.39
N MET A 9 -53.02 -35.23 28.88
CA MET A 9 -52.52 -33.85 28.68
C MET A 9 -52.10 -33.27 30.03
N LEU A 10 -50.93 -32.56 29.97
CA LEU A 10 -50.66 -31.46 30.90
C LEU A 10 -50.13 -30.30 30.11
N ILE A 11 -50.92 -29.25 30.06
CA ILE A 11 -50.63 -27.94 29.52
C ILE A 11 -49.62 -27.30 30.47
N GLY A 12 -48.40 -27.08 29.96
CA GLY A 12 -47.41 -26.25 30.61
C GLY A 12 -47.11 -25.07 29.71
N SER A 13 -47.75 -23.94 29.99
CA SER A 13 -47.41 -22.66 29.37
C SER A 13 -46.02 -22.24 29.82
N ALA A 14 -44.99 -22.45 28.98
CA ALA A 14 -43.68 -21.83 29.16
C ALA A 14 -43.70 -20.47 28.46
N LEU A 15 -43.58 -19.42 29.24
CA LEU A 15 -43.30 -18.07 28.79
C LEU A 15 -42.00 -18.09 27.97
N CYS A 16 -42.10 -18.01 26.65
CA CYS A 16 -41.02 -17.57 25.82
C CYS A 16 -40.89 -16.05 25.94
N LEU A 17 -40.04 -15.58 26.84
CA LEU A 17 -39.60 -14.21 26.90
C LEU A 17 -38.55 -13.96 25.77
N PRO A 18 -38.48 -12.74 25.24
CA PRO A 18 -37.90 -12.47 23.93
C PRO A 18 -36.36 -12.35 23.98
N VAL A 19 -35.67 -13.44 23.72
CA VAL A 19 -34.22 -13.42 23.46
C VAL A 19 -33.91 -12.87 22.05
N LEU A 20 -34.91 -12.88 21.15
CA LEU A 20 -34.73 -12.36 19.78
C LEU A 20 -34.59 -10.83 19.71
N THR A 21 -35.20 -10.07 20.60
CA THR A 21 -35.13 -8.59 20.56
C THR A 21 -33.81 -8.04 21.06
N LEU A 22 -33.10 -8.73 21.94
CA LEU A 22 -31.79 -8.30 22.42
C LEU A 22 -30.68 -8.50 21.38
N ARG A 23 -30.76 -9.53 20.55
CA ARG A 23 -29.79 -9.73 19.45
C ARG A 23 -30.02 -8.75 18.29
N ALA A 24 -31.28 -8.51 17.91
CA ALA A 24 -31.59 -7.54 16.85
C ALA A 24 -31.12 -6.11 17.22
N ASN A 25 -31.37 -5.70 18.46
CA ASN A 25 -30.94 -4.37 18.94
C ASN A 25 -29.41 -4.25 19.08
N ALA A 26 -28.70 -5.35 19.39
CA ALA A 26 -27.24 -5.33 19.43
C ALA A 26 -26.60 -5.25 18.01
N GLU A 27 -27.18 -5.95 17.03
CA GLU A 27 -26.74 -5.88 15.63
C GLU A 27 -27.10 -4.54 14.97
N GLU A 28 -28.26 -3.97 15.30
CA GLU A 28 -28.68 -2.66 14.80
C GLU A 28 -27.84 -1.53 15.44
N SER A 29 -27.57 -1.60 16.74
CA SER A 29 -26.68 -0.67 17.45
C SER A 29 -25.23 -0.78 16.99
N ALA A 30 -24.73 -1.97 16.65
CA ALA A 30 -23.40 -2.16 16.09
C ALA A 30 -23.30 -1.62 14.66
N LYS A 31 -24.34 -1.76 13.84
CA LYS A 31 -24.41 -1.15 12.49
C LYS A 31 -24.53 0.37 12.55
N GLU A 32 -25.29 0.90 13.50
CA GLU A 32 -25.47 2.34 13.68
C GLU A 32 -24.16 2.99 14.18
N SER A 33 -23.45 2.38 15.13
CA SER A 33 -22.16 2.87 15.62
C SER A 33 -21.04 2.72 14.56
N ALA A 34 -21.07 1.71 13.72
CA ALA A 34 -20.14 1.56 12.59
C ALA A 34 -20.41 2.64 11.52
N GLY A 35 -21.68 2.92 11.19
CA GLY A 35 -22.06 3.98 10.26
C GLY A 35 -21.66 5.39 10.74
N GLU A 36 -21.86 5.71 12.01
CA GLU A 36 -21.41 6.99 12.58
C GLU A 36 -19.89 7.13 12.59
N GLY A 37 -19.13 6.04 12.74
CA GLY A 37 -17.67 6.01 12.69
C GLY A 37 -17.15 6.25 11.27
N GLU A 38 -17.74 5.62 10.27
CA GLU A 38 -17.39 5.78 8.85
C GLU A 38 -17.69 7.20 8.36
N ASP A 39 -18.86 7.75 8.66
CA ASP A 39 -19.22 9.14 8.33
C ASP A 39 -18.23 10.14 8.96
N ASN A 40 -17.74 9.88 10.16
CA ASN A 40 -16.75 10.73 10.82
C ASN A 40 -15.38 10.67 10.11
N ILE A 41 -14.90 9.50 9.71
CA ILE A 41 -13.62 9.35 9.01
C ILE A 41 -13.68 9.96 7.61
N GLU A 42 -14.76 9.73 6.86
CA GLU A 42 -14.93 10.33 5.53
C GLU A 42 -14.94 11.86 5.61
N HIS A 43 -15.65 12.46 6.57
CA HIS A 43 -15.65 13.91 6.80
C HIS A 43 -14.26 14.45 7.16
N ARG A 44 -13.47 13.72 7.96
CA ARG A 44 -12.09 14.08 8.32
C ARG A 44 -11.17 14.02 7.09
N LEU A 45 -11.28 13.01 6.26
CA LEU A 45 -10.51 12.86 5.02
C LEU A 45 -10.91 13.94 4.00
N ALA A 46 -12.19 14.26 3.88
CA ALA A 46 -12.66 15.37 3.03
C ALA A 46 -12.14 16.74 3.52
N ALA A 47 -12.06 16.95 4.84
CA ALA A 47 -11.44 18.14 5.42
C ALA A 47 -9.92 18.18 5.17
N LEU A 48 -9.26 17.04 5.23
CA LEU A 48 -7.85 16.89 4.88
C LEU A 48 -7.61 17.24 3.41
N GLU A 49 -8.45 16.72 2.50
CA GLU A 49 -8.36 17.02 1.07
C GLU A 49 -8.43 18.53 0.80
N LYS A 50 -9.35 19.24 1.43
CA LYS A 50 -9.44 20.72 1.28
C LYS A 50 -8.12 21.42 1.62
N ARG A 51 -7.36 20.89 2.58
CA ARG A 51 -6.06 21.43 2.99
C ARG A 51 -4.94 21.09 2.01
N THR A 52 -5.10 20.00 1.23
CA THR A 52 -4.14 19.70 0.15
C THR A 52 -4.20 20.72 -0.98
N GLY A 53 -5.31 21.42 -1.15
CA GLY A 53 -5.57 22.29 -2.30
C GLY A 53 -5.66 21.53 -3.63
N GLY A 54 -5.78 20.21 -3.58
CA GLY A 54 -5.85 19.30 -4.72
C GLY A 54 -6.73 18.10 -4.42
N ARG A 55 -6.28 16.89 -4.78
CA ARG A 55 -6.99 15.62 -4.56
C ARG A 55 -6.22 14.77 -3.55
N LEU A 56 -6.95 14.11 -2.66
CA LEU A 56 -6.45 13.13 -1.70
C LEU A 56 -7.07 11.76 -2.00
N GLY A 57 -6.26 10.72 -2.09
CA GLY A 57 -6.69 9.33 -2.18
C GLY A 57 -6.13 8.53 -1.00
N VAL A 58 -6.97 7.77 -0.33
CA VAL A 58 -6.60 6.96 0.85
C VAL A 58 -7.25 5.60 0.77
N SER A 59 -6.51 4.57 1.09
CA SER A 59 -7.04 3.23 1.38
C SER A 59 -6.21 2.62 2.51
N VAL A 60 -6.88 2.13 3.56
CA VAL A 60 -6.28 1.53 4.75
C VAL A 60 -7.06 0.28 5.12
N LEU A 61 -6.34 -0.80 5.46
CA LEU A 61 -6.90 -2.08 5.90
C LEU A 61 -6.13 -2.62 7.10
N ASP A 62 -6.82 -2.84 8.19
CA ASP A 62 -6.36 -3.69 9.29
C ASP A 62 -6.61 -5.16 8.91
N THR A 63 -5.54 -5.93 8.73
CA THR A 63 -5.66 -7.33 8.26
C THR A 63 -6.13 -8.30 9.34
N GLU A 64 -6.06 -7.92 10.62
CA GLU A 64 -6.53 -8.75 11.74
C GLU A 64 -8.05 -8.67 11.90
N THR A 65 -8.59 -7.45 11.89
CA THR A 65 -10.02 -7.19 12.11
C THR A 65 -10.83 -7.11 10.83
N SER A 66 -10.16 -6.94 9.67
CA SER A 66 -10.76 -6.60 8.37
C SER A 66 -11.48 -5.24 8.38
N ILE A 67 -11.25 -4.40 9.39
CA ILE A 67 -11.73 -3.02 9.40
C ILE A 67 -10.91 -2.23 8.38
N SER A 68 -11.58 -1.42 7.59
CA SER A 68 -10.95 -0.58 6.58
C SER A 68 -11.57 0.82 6.57
N PHE A 69 -10.81 1.80 6.11
CA PHE A 69 -11.34 3.10 5.74
C PHE A 69 -10.64 3.62 4.49
N GLY A 70 -11.33 4.48 3.76
CA GLY A 70 -10.77 5.04 2.54
C GLY A 70 -11.47 6.33 2.10
N TYR A 71 -10.85 6.97 1.11
CA TYR A 71 -11.36 8.16 0.46
C TYR A 71 -10.84 8.22 -0.96
N ARG A 72 -11.71 8.32 -1.97
CA ARG A 72 -11.36 8.22 -3.39
C ARG A 72 -10.47 7.01 -3.71
N GLY A 73 -10.70 5.90 -3.03
CA GLY A 73 -9.86 4.69 -3.12
C GLY A 73 -9.78 4.10 -4.53
N SER A 74 -10.83 4.23 -5.34
CA SER A 74 -10.92 3.75 -6.72
C SER A 74 -10.50 4.78 -7.77
N GLU A 75 -10.14 6.01 -7.39
CA GLU A 75 -9.69 7.03 -8.33
C GLU A 75 -8.20 6.92 -8.63
N SER A 76 -7.80 7.27 -9.88
CA SER A 76 -6.40 7.18 -10.31
C SER A 76 -5.55 8.32 -9.76
N PHE A 77 -4.33 7.97 -9.32
CA PHE A 77 -3.30 8.89 -8.85
C PHE A 77 -1.94 8.53 -9.46
N PRO A 78 -1.05 9.51 -9.75
CA PRO A 78 0.31 9.25 -10.18
C PRO A 78 1.07 8.48 -9.09
N MET A 79 1.72 7.36 -9.46
CA MET A 79 2.50 6.56 -8.52
C MET A 79 3.78 7.26 -8.08
N CYS A 80 4.40 8.01 -8.98
CA CYS A 80 5.76 8.46 -8.79
C CYS A 80 6.65 7.29 -8.31
N SER A 81 7.59 7.53 -7.43
CA SER A 81 8.55 6.50 -6.98
C SER A 81 7.95 5.36 -6.14
N THR A 82 6.63 5.32 -5.86
CA THR A 82 6.04 4.15 -5.18
C THR A 82 6.13 2.88 -6.02
N PHE A 83 6.19 3.00 -7.36
CA PHE A 83 6.40 1.87 -8.27
C PHE A 83 7.67 1.06 -7.98
N LYS A 84 8.69 1.65 -7.34
CA LYS A 84 9.97 0.99 -7.06
C LYS A 84 9.83 -0.19 -6.10
N ALA A 85 8.85 -0.14 -5.19
CA ALA A 85 8.49 -1.30 -4.38
C ALA A 85 7.98 -2.47 -5.24
N LEU A 86 7.14 -2.16 -6.23
CA LEU A 86 6.59 -3.14 -7.17
C LEU A 86 7.69 -3.70 -8.10
N ALA A 87 8.59 -2.84 -8.57
CA ALA A 87 9.72 -3.25 -9.42
C ALA A 87 10.68 -4.19 -8.67
N ALA A 88 11.01 -3.88 -7.41
CA ALA A 88 11.82 -4.75 -6.56
C ALA A 88 11.12 -6.11 -6.28
N ALA A 89 9.82 -6.08 -6.00
CA ALA A 89 9.01 -7.28 -5.82
C ALA A 89 8.98 -8.15 -7.09
N PHE A 90 8.92 -7.55 -8.28
CA PHE A 90 8.94 -8.32 -9.53
C PHE A 90 10.30 -9.00 -9.75
N VAL A 91 11.43 -8.34 -9.43
CA VAL A 91 12.75 -9.00 -9.46
C VAL A 91 12.76 -10.21 -8.51
N LEU A 92 12.24 -10.06 -7.29
CA LEU A 92 12.14 -11.16 -6.33
C LEU A 92 11.24 -12.29 -6.84
N ALA A 93 10.08 -11.98 -7.40
CA ALA A 93 9.15 -12.98 -7.96
C ALA A 93 9.77 -13.78 -9.10
N ARG A 94 10.61 -13.15 -9.93
CA ARG A 94 11.39 -13.85 -10.98
C ARG A 94 12.47 -14.73 -10.40
N ALA A 95 13.13 -14.25 -9.33
CA ALA A 95 14.14 -15.07 -8.64
C ALA A 95 13.52 -16.29 -7.96
N ASP A 96 12.36 -16.15 -7.34
CA ASP A 96 11.60 -17.27 -6.74
C ASP A 96 11.25 -18.36 -7.77
N LYS A 97 11.06 -17.98 -9.04
CA LYS A 97 10.81 -18.92 -10.15
C LYS A 97 12.09 -19.44 -10.83
N GLY A 98 13.27 -18.98 -10.39
CA GLY A 98 14.54 -19.31 -11.04
C GLY A 98 14.76 -18.63 -12.41
N GLU A 99 13.95 -17.61 -12.73
CA GLU A 99 14.05 -16.84 -13.99
C GLU A 99 15.06 -15.70 -13.90
N GLU A 100 15.51 -15.35 -12.69
CA GLU A 100 16.48 -14.30 -12.42
C GLU A 100 17.40 -14.70 -11.26
N ASN A 101 18.60 -14.11 -11.23
CA ASN A 101 19.53 -14.23 -10.12
C ASN A 101 19.76 -12.84 -9.49
N ILE A 102 19.30 -12.65 -8.27
CA ILE A 102 19.42 -11.37 -7.55
C ILE A 102 20.88 -10.96 -7.26
N ASP A 103 21.81 -11.93 -7.26
CA ASP A 103 23.24 -11.68 -7.08
C ASP A 103 23.95 -11.36 -8.39
N ARG A 104 23.23 -11.47 -9.54
CA ARG A 104 23.75 -11.07 -10.83
C ARG A 104 24.08 -9.57 -10.84
N ARG A 105 25.28 -9.25 -11.33
CA ARG A 105 25.71 -7.87 -11.46
C ARG A 105 25.16 -7.24 -12.75
N VAL A 106 24.77 -6.00 -12.64
CA VAL A 106 24.37 -5.11 -13.73
C VAL A 106 25.45 -4.03 -13.84
N SER A 107 26.26 -4.09 -14.91
CA SER A 107 27.23 -3.05 -15.24
C SER A 107 26.55 -1.96 -16.05
N TYR A 108 26.83 -0.69 -15.76
CA TYR A 108 26.26 0.46 -16.45
C TYR A 108 27.25 1.64 -16.45
N GLY A 109 27.17 2.46 -17.49
CA GLY A 109 27.99 3.65 -17.64
C GLY A 109 27.33 4.91 -17.06
N LYS A 110 28.07 6.02 -17.11
CA LYS A 110 27.55 7.33 -16.68
C LYS A 110 26.40 7.84 -17.55
N ASP A 111 26.28 7.36 -18.76
CA ASP A 111 25.19 7.64 -19.70
C ASP A 111 23.82 7.15 -19.24
N LYS A 112 23.79 6.20 -18.29
CA LYS A 112 22.56 5.69 -17.67
C LYS A 112 22.08 6.51 -16.46
N LEU A 113 22.91 7.40 -15.94
CA LEU A 113 22.59 8.17 -14.75
C LEU A 113 21.50 9.19 -15.05
N VAL A 114 20.51 9.24 -14.18
CA VAL A 114 19.47 10.26 -14.13
C VAL A 114 19.51 10.98 -12.79
N ASP A 115 18.85 12.12 -12.70
CA ASP A 115 18.80 12.92 -11.48
C ASP A 115 18.29 12.09 -10.29
N TYR A 116 18.82 12.35 -9.11
CA TYR A 116 18.56 11.66 -7.87
C TYR A 116 18.95 10.16 -7.90
N SER A 117 20.25 9.91 -7.97
CA SER A 117 20.85 8.57 -8.00
C SER A 117 21.96 8.40 -6.94
N PRO A 118 21.65 8.61 -5.64
CA PRO A 118 22.66 8.80 -4.58
C PRO A 118 23.55 7.59 -4.31
N ILE A 119 23.11 6.40 -4.69
CA ILE A 119 23.88 5.15 -4.56
C ILE A 119 24.46 4.73 -5.90
N SER A 120 23.60 4.61 -6.93
CA SER A 120 24.01 4.07 -8.22
C SER A 120 25.05 4.94 -8.94
N GLU A 121 25.06 6.27 -8.72
CA GLU A 121 26.09 7.16 -9.30
C GLU A 121 27.53 6.77 -8.92
N LYS A 122 27.73 6.19 -7.73
CA LYS A 122 29.04 5.78 -7.20
C LYS A 122 29.58 4.51 -7.87
N HIS A 123 28.72 3.77 -8.56
CA HIS A 123 29.04 2.49 -9.20
C HIS A 123 29.02 2.57 -10.73
N ALA A 124 28.68 3.72 -11.31
CA ALA A 124 28.66 3.92 -12.75
C ALA A 124 30.08 3.89 -13.34
N GLY A 125 30.28 3.08 -14.38
CA GLY A 125 31.61 2.90 -15.03
C GLY A 125 32.55 1.97 -14.27
N THR A 126 32.05 1.27 -13.27
CA THR A 126 32.73 0.17 -12.53
C THR A 126 32.14 -1.19 -12.94
N ASP A 127 32.30 -2.19 -12.11
CA ASP A 127 31.63 -3.49 -12.27
C ASP A 127 30.10 -3.45 -11.91
N GLY A 128 29.56 -2.27 -11.65
CA GLY A 128 28.15 -2.01 -11.40
C GLY A 128 27.66 -2.48 -10.03
N MET A 129 26.38 -2.85 -9.94
CA MET A 129 25.72 -3.30 -8.71
C MET A 129 25.01 -4.64 -8.93
N THR A 130 24.82 -5.42 -7.87
CA THR A 130 23.93 -6.59 -7.96
C THR A 130 22.47 -6.15 -8.09
N LEU A 131 21.62 -7.00 -8.65
CA LEU A 131 20.17 -6.72 -8.69
C LEU A 131 19.59 -6.51 -7.28
N ALA A 132 20.04 -7.30 -6.28
CA ALA A 132 19.64 -7.08 -4.89
C ALA A 132 20.02 -5.68 -4.39
N ALA A 133 21.25 -5.22 -4.66
CA ALA A 133 21.70 -3.88 -4.27
C ALA A 133 20.95 -2.76 -5.01
N LEU A 134 20.56 -2.99 -6.27
CA LEU A 134 19.71 -2.06 -7.02
C LEU A 134 18.29 -1.99 -6.43
N CYS A 135 17.69 -3.14 -6.06
CA CYS A 135 16.41 -3.18 -5.37
C CYS A 135 16.46 -2.41 -4.04
N GLU A 136 17.49 -2.68 -3.23
CA GLU A 136 17.71 -1.98 -1.97
C GLU A 136 17.82 -0.46 -2.17
N ALA A 137 18.67 0.00 -3.08
CA ALA A 137 18.84 1.42 -3.38
C ALA A 137 17.52 2.07 -3.89
N ALA A 138 16.79 1.39 -4.78
CA ALA A 138 15.53 1.87 -5.31
C ALA A 138 14.45 2.01 -4.23
N VAL A 139 14.39 1.08 -3.28
CA VAL A 139 13.36 1.09 -2.23
C VAL A 139 13.77 1.99 -1.06
N THR A 140 14.99 1.86 -0.53
CA THR A 140 15.40 2.52 0.73
C THR A 140 15.67 4.01 0.57
N VAL A 141 16.34 4.43 -0.51
CA VAL A 141 16.68 5.83 -0.78
C VAL A 141 16.04 6.39 -2.04
N SER A 142 15.18 5.61 -2.68
CA SER A 142 14.45 6.03 -3.89
C SER A 142 15.36 6.36 -5.10
N ASP A 143 16.50 5.68 -5.26
CA ASP A 143 17.45 5.88 -6.34
C ASP A 143 16.81 5.69 -7.73
N ASN A 144 16.84 6.72 -8.57
CA ASN A 144 16.13 6.72 -9.86
C ASN A 144 16.83 5.85 -10.91
N THR A 145 18.16 5.93 -11.00
CA THR A 145 18.91 5.06 -11.94
C THR A 145 18.76 3.60 -11.53
N ALA A 146 18.80 3.28 -10.24
CA ALA A 146 18.53 1.93 -9.79
C ALA A 146 17.13 1.47 -10.23
N GLY A 147 16.09 2.30 -10.05
CA GLY A 147 14.74 2.01 -10.54
C GLY A 147 14.70 1.72 -12.05
N ASN A 148 15.37 2.52 -12.87
CA ASN A 148 15.45 2.31 -14.31
C ASN A 148 16.19 1.01 -14.69
N LEU A 149 17.30 0.70 -14.01
CA LEU A 149 18.05 -0.54 -14.24
C LEU A 149 17.23 -1.79 -13.85
N LEU A 150 16.41 -1.70 -12.80
CA LEU A 150 15.45 -2.76 -12.47
C LEU A 150 14.44 -2.93 -13.61
N LEU A 151 13.82 -1.85 -14.09
CA LEU A 151 12.90 -1.90 -15.23
C LEU A 151 13.55 -2.55 -16.46
N GLU A 152 14.77 -2.16 -16.82
CA GLU A 152 15.50 -2.74 -17.95
C GLU A 152 15.68 -4.28 -17.78
N SER A 153 15.84 -4.79 -16.56
CA SER A 153 16.09 -6.21 -16.30
C SER A 153 14.91 -7.12 -16.65
N PHE A 154 13.70 -6.59 -16.76
CA PHE A 154 12.48 -7.39 -17.01
C PHE A 154 11.57 -6.82 -18.13
N GLY A 155 12.14 -6.06 -19.07
CA GLY A 155 11.40 -5.60 -20.26
C GLY A 155 10.75 -4.21 -20.11
N GLY A 156 11.25 -3.37 -19.22
CA GLY A 156 10.83 -1.99 -19.06
C GLY A 156 9.49 -1.81 -18.34
N PRO A 157 8.89 -0.61 -18.45
CA PRO A 157 7.59 -0.30 -17.87
C PRO A 157 6.49 -1.28 -18.24
N ALA A 158 6.44 -1.70 -19.52
CA ALA A 158 5.47 -2.69 -20.00
C ALA A 158 5.64 -4.05 -19.32
N GLY A 159 6.88 -4.47 -19.03
CA GLY A 159 7.16 -5.70 -18.29
C GLY A 159 6.55 -5.67 -16.89
N LEU A 160 6.72 -4.55 -16.16
CA LEU A 160 6.09 -4.37 -14.84
C LEU A 160 4.57 -4.42 -14.94
N THR A 161 3.97 -3.67 -15.87
CA THR A 161 2.52 -3.62 -16.06
C THR A 161 1.96 -5.02 -16.39
N ASN A 162 2.61 -5.77 -17.27
CA ASN A 162 2.18 -7.12 -17.62
C ASN A 162 2.26 -8.09 -16.42
N TRP A 163 3.32 -7.99 -15.62
CA TRP A 163 3.43 -8.78 -14.41
C TRP A 163 2.34 -8.46 -13.40
N LEU A 164 2.05 -7.17 -13.17
CA LEU A 164 0.94 -6.76 -12.30
C LEU A 164 -0.38 -7.36 -12.74
N ARG A 165 -0.68 -7.37 -14.05
CA ARG A 165 -1.86 -8.07 -14.60
C ARG A 165 -1.88 -9.56 -14.26
N SER A 166 -0.71 -10.20 -14.32
CA SER A 166 -0.58 -11.65 -14.05
C SER A 166 -0.80 -12.03 -12.58
N ILE A 167 -0.64 -11.07 -11.67
CA ILE A 167 -0.88 -11.26 -10.23
C ILE A 167 -2.22 -10.70 -9.76
N GLY A 168 -3.08 -10.25 -10.69
CA GLY A 168 -4.44 -9.80 -10.40
C GLY A 168 -4.64 -8.29 -10.30
N ASP A 169 -3.59 -7.47 -10.38
CA ASP A 169 -3.74 -6.01 -10.42
C ASP A 169 -4.12 -5.55 -11.82
N GLY A 170 -5.41 -5.35 -12.04
CA GLY A 170 -5.99 -4.87 -13.30
C GLY A 170 -5.84 -3.37 -13.53
N THR A 171 -5.39 -2.61 -12.54
CA THR A 171 -5.48 -1.15 -12.50
C THR A 171 -4.13 -0.47 -12.67
N THR A 172 -3.15 -0.81 -11.83
CA THR A 172 -1.83 -0.17 -11.79
C THR A 172 -1.10 -0.32 -13.12
N ARG A 173 -0.55 0.77 -13.65
CA ARG A 173 0.21 0.77 -14.90
C ARG A 173 1.43 1.68 -14.82
N LEU A 174 2.52 1.22 -15.43
CA LEU A 174 3.72 2.01 -15.66
C LEU A 174 3.94 2.11 -17.17
N ASP A 175 4.20 3.30 -17.67
CA ASP A 175 4.33 3.58 -19.10
C ASP A 175 5.69 4.19 -19.45
N ARG A 176 6.33 4.84 -18.49
CA ARG A 176 7.56 5.60 -18.66
C ARG A 176 8.62 5.18 -17.64
N THR A 177 9.83 5.69 -17.81
CA THR A 177 10.95 5.53 -16.89
C THR A 177 11.19 6.81 -16.08
N GLU A 178 12.04 6.73 -15.04
CA GLU A 178 12.55 7.91 -14.36
C GLU A 178 13.37 8.81 -15.31
N PRO A 179 13.23 10.13 -15.22
CA PRO A 179 12.36 10.87 -14.31
C PRO A 179 10.97 11.18 -14.89
N THR A 180 10.69 10.83 -16.16
CA THR A 180 9.49 11.27 -16.89
C THR A 180 8.19 10.66 -16.39
N LEU A 181 8.24 9.50 -15.73
CA LEU A 181 7.06 8.86 -15.10
C LEU A 181 6.43 9.72 -13.98
N ASN A 182 7.21 10.65 -13.40
CA ASN A 182 6.74 11.50 -12.30
C ASN A 182 5.89 12.70 -12.78
N GLU A 183 5.68 12.89 -14.09
CA GLU A 183 5.05 14.09 -14.64
C GLU A 183 3.68 14.38 -14.01
N GLY A 184 2.84 13.38 -13.79
CA GLY A 184 1.59 13.47 -13.03
C GLY A 184 0.65 14.59 -13.49
N ARG A 185 0.47 14.79 -14.80
CA ARG A 185 -0.46 15.81 -15.33
C ARG A 185 -1.90 15.40 -15.06
N LYS A 186 -2.73 16.38 -14.76
CA LYS A 186 -4.16 16.18 -14.60
C LYS A 186 -4.77 15.46 -15.80
N GLY A 187 -5.48 14.35 -15.52
CA GLY A 187 -6.15 13.55 -16.55
C GLY A 187 -5.23 12.64 -17.38
N ASP A 188 -3.94 12.60 -17.11
CA ASP A 188 -3.02 11.66 -17.75
C ASP A 188 -3.14 10.28 -17.08
N PRO A 189 -3.54 9.22 -17.79
CA PRO A 189 -3.68 7.89 -17.22
C PRO A 189 -2.36 7.14 -17.06
N ARG A 190 -1.25 7.66 -17.59
CA ARG A 190 0.07 7.00 -17.56
C ARG A 190 0.65 7.05 -16.16
N ASP A 191 1.36 5.97 -15.79
CA ASP A 191 2.12 5.84 -14.55
C ASP A 191 1.25 6.02 -13.29
N THR A 192 0.02 5.50 -13.33
CA THR A 192 -0.97 5.65 -12.27
C THR A 192 -1.33 4.32 -11.61
N THR A 193 -1.85 4.44 -10.40
CA THR A 193 -2.54 3.40 -9.64
C THR A 193 -3.78 4.01 -8.99
N THR A 194 -4.58 3.18 -8.30
CA THR A 194 -5.56 3.66 -7.32
C THR A 194 -5.10 3.29 -5.91
N PRO A 195 -5.50 4.03 -4.85
CA PRO A 195 -5.20 3.62 -3.48
C PRO A 195 -5.58 2.18 -3.17
N ASP A 196 -6.76 1.73 -3.61
CA ASP A 196 -7.25 0.36 -3.40
C ASP A 196 -6.37 -0.67 -4.10
N ALA A 197 -6.06 -0.48 -5.39
CA ALA A 197 -5.22 -1.41 -6.14
C ALA A 197 -3.80 -1.50 -5.56
N MET A 198 -3.24 -0.37 -5.14
CA MET A 198 -1.91 -0.34 -4.52
C MET A 198 -1.91 -1.01 -3.15
N LEU A 199 -2.94 -0.79 -2.33
CA LEU A 199 -3.12 -1.45 -1.05
C LEU A 199 -3.18 -2.96 -1.21
N ASP A 200 -4.04 -3.46 -2.11
CA ASP A 200 -4.21 -4.88 -2.38
C ASP A 200 -2.91 -5.51 -2.89
N THR A 201 -2.24 -4.84 -3.84
CA THR A 201 -0.99 -5.34 -4.41
C THR A 201 0.12 -5.37 -3.37
N LEU A 202 0.31 -4.30 -2.59
CA LEU A 202 1.31 -4.26 -1.53
C LEU A 202 1.04 -5.32 -0.45
N GLY A 203 -0.21 -5.46 -0.02
CA GLY A 203 -0.63 -6.49 0.93
C GLY A 203 -0.32 -7.90 0.43
N ASN A 204 -0.69 -8.20 -0.81
CA ASN A 204 -0.42 -9.52 -1.41
C ASN A 204 1.08 -9.82 -1.59
N LEU A 205 1.92 -8.80 -1.83
CA LEU A 205 3.37 -8.95 -1.97
C LEU A 205 4.09 -9.15 -0.62
N THR A 206 3.57 -8.55 0.45
CA THR A 206 4.23 -8.55 1.76
C THR A 206 3.64 -9.56 2.75
N LEU A 207 2.36 -9.86 2.64
CA LEU A 207 1.61 -10.68 3.60
C LEU A 207 0.93 -11.89 2.92
N GLY A 208 0.84 -11.90 1.60
CA GLY A 208 0.22 -12.96 0.82
C GLY A 208 1.22 -14.00 0.32
N SER A 209 0.88 -14.67 -0.78
CA SER A 209 1.63 -15.80 -1.33
C SER A 209 2.22 -15.56 -2.73
N ILE A 210 2.28 -14.31 -3.20
CA ILE A 210 2.85 -13.98 -4.52
C ILE A 210 4.36 -14.19 -4.51
N LEU A 211 5.02 -13.84 -3.41
CA LEU A 211 6.44 -14.09 -3.16
C LEU A 211 6.60 -15.27 -2.20
N THR A 212 7.77 -15.91 -2.23
CA THR A 212 8.17 -16.82 -1.16
C THR A 212 8.35 -16.02 0.15
N GLU A 213 8.27 -16.68 1.30
CA GLU A 213 8.49 -16.06 2.61
C GLU A 213 9.83 -15.31 2.66
N ALA A 214 10.92 -15.91 2.18
CA ALA A 214 12.24 -15.29 2.14
C ALA A 214 12.29 -14.01 1.26
N SER A 215 11.57 -13.99 0.13
CA SER A 215 11.49 -12.84 -0.76
C SER A 215 10.59 -11.76 -0.19
N SER A 216 9.48 -12.13 0.45
CA SER A 216 8.59 -11.22 1.16
C SER A 216 9.32 -10.52 2.33
N ASP A 217 10.03 -11.28 3.16
CA ASP A 217 10.85 -10.76 4.26
C ASP A 217 11.92 -9.79 3.76
N ARG A 218 12.54 -10.09 2.61
CA ARG A 218 13.52 -9.21 1.99
C ARG A 218 12.91 -7.90 1.51
N LEU A 219 11.75 -7.96 0.85
CA LEU A 219 11.01 -6.76 0.45
C LEU A 219 10.63 -5.91 1.66
N ILE A 220 10.09 -6.55 2.70
CA ILE A 220 9.75 -5.91 3.97
C ILE A 220 10.98 -5.25 4.60
N ALA A 221 12.13 -5.93 4.62
CA ALA A 221 13.37 -5.37 5.16
C ALA A 221 13.80 -4.09 4.41
N TRP A 222 13.70 -4.05 3.09
CA TRP A 222 13.97 -2.85 2.30
C TRP A 222 12.97 -1.74 2.58
N LEU A 223 11.67 -2.04 2.68
CA LEU A 223 10.63 -1.06 3.02
C LEU A 223 10.85 -0.48 4.43
N VAL A 224 11.19 -1.31 5.41
CA VAL A 224 11.52 -0.87 6.78
C VAL A 224 12.77 0.00 6.80
N GLY A 225 13.77 -0.30 5.95
CA GLY A 225 14.98 0.48 5.75
C GLY A 225 14.77 1.81 5.01
N SER A 226 13.55 2.14 4.57
CA SER A 226 13.25 3.39 3.87
C SER A 226 13.62 4.61 4.71
N THR A 227 14.32 5.55 4.08
CA THR A 227 14.75 6.80 4.73
C THR A 227 13.92 8.00 4.31
N THR A 228 13.01 7.83 3.33
CA THR A 228 12.31 8.93 2.67
C THR A 228 10.94 9.24 3.28
N GLY A 229 10.38 8.35 4.12
CA GLY A 229 9.02 8.46 4.68
C GLY A 229 8.92 9.09 6.08
N LYS A 230 10.02 9.56 6.67
CA LYS A 230 10.06 10.03 8.06
C LYS A 230 9.06 11.13 8.41
N GLU A 231 8.71 11.97 7.44
CA GLU A 231 7.79 13.11 7.63
C GLU A 231 6.36 12.81 7.18
N ARG A 232 6.08 11.60 6.65
CA ARG A 232 4.77 11.19 6.12
C ARG A 232 4.03 10.28 7.09
N LEU A 233 3.50 9.14 6.62
CA LEU A 233 2.73 8.22 7.47
C LEU A 233 3.44 7.89 8.77
N ARG A 234 4.74 7.60 8.73
CA ARG A 234 5.56 7.32 9.93
C ARG A 234 5.46 8.39 11.02
N ALA A 235 5.38 9.66 10.64
CA ALA A 235 5.31 10.77 11.60
C ALA A 235 4.00 10.81 12.39
N GLY A 236 2.98 10.08 11.97
CA GLY A 236 1.70 9.95 12.65
C GLY A 236 1.54 8.71 13.50
N LEU A 237 2.51 7.78 13.43
CA LEU A 237 2.47 6.49 14.09
C LEU A 237 3.32 6.49 15.36
N PRO A 238 3.01 5.67 16.38
CA PRO A 238 3.85 5.47 17.55
C PRO A 238 5.26 5.00 17.17
N ALA A 239 6.27 5.47 17.92
CA ALA A 239 7.68 5.22 17.58
C ALA A 239 8.11 3.75 17.76
N ASP A 240 7.38 2.98 18.53
CA ASP A 240 7.58 1.54 18.77
C ASP A 240 6.93 0.64 17.72
N TRP A 241 6.13 1.21 16.83
CA TRP A 241 5.55 0.46 15.72
C TRP A 241 6.58 0.23 14.62
N LYS A 242 6.69 -1.00 14.13
CA LYS A 242 7.50 -1.31 12.95
C LYS A 242 6.75 -0.83 11.70
N VAL A 243 7.41 -0.05 10.85
CA VAL A 243 6.83 0.50 9.62
C VAL A 243 7.74 0.24 8.45
N GLY A 244 7.23 -0.35 7.38
CA GLY A 244 7.87 -0.44 6.08
C GLY A 244 7.13 0.45 5.09
N ASP A 245 7.79 1.44 4.48
CA ASP A 245 7.14 2.35 3.56
C ASP A 245 7.92 2.61 2.27
N LYS A 246 7.22 3.09 1.25
CA LYS A 246 7.81 3.64 0.05
C LYS A 246 7.10 4.92 -0.36
N THR A 247 7.85 6.02 -0.41
CA THR A 247 7.32 7.31 -0.85
C THR A 247 7.42 7.52 -2.35
N GLY A 248 6.58 8.41 -2.87
CA GLY A 248 6.65 8.98 -4.20
C GLY A 248 6.53 10.51 -4.15
N THR A 249 7.25 11.22 -5.00
CA THR A 249 7.17 12.68 -5.15
C THR A 249 7.45 13.04 -6.59
N GLY A 250 6.61 13.88 -7.18
CA GLY A 250 6.76 14.37 -8.54
C GLY A 250 6.30 15.82 -8.65
N PRO A 251 6.49 16.44 -9.82
CA PRO A 251 5.93 17.74 -10.13
C PRO A 251 4.39 17.69 -10.14
N ASN A 252 3.74 18.83 -10.33
CA ASN A 252 2.30 18.99 -10.36
C ASN A 252 1.60 18.50 -9.08
N GLY A 253 2.29 18.60 -7.93
CA GLY A 253 1.75 18.25 -6.62
C GLY A 253 1.47 16.76 -6.43
N SER A 254 2.21 15.90 -7.11
CA SER A 254 2.06 14.45 -6.99
C SER A 254 2.91 13.92 -5.84
N LEU A 255 2.25 13.39 -4.81
CA LEU A 255 2.87 12.74 -3.66
C LEU A 255 2.19 11.41 -3.38
N GLY A 256 2.95 10.44 -2.88
CA GLY A 256 2.41 9.17 -2.42
C GLY A 256 3.22 8.61 -1.27
N ASP A 257 2.57 7.83 -0.41
CA ASP A 257 3.21 7.01 0.60
C ASP A 257 2.42 5.71 0.77
N ILE A 258 3.08 4.58 0.56
CA ILE A 258 2.50 3.26 0.73
C ILE A 258 3.23 2.55 1.85
N ALA A 259 2.51 1.88 2.73
CA ALA A 259 3.09 1.33 3.94
C ALA A 259 2.48 -0.01 4.36
N VAL A 260 3.30 -0.85 4.97
CA VAL A 260 2.88 -1.95 5.84
C VAL A 260 3.35 -1.62 7.25
N ILE A 261 2.43 -1.69 8.19
CA ILE A 261 2.59 -1.20 9.55
C ILE A 261 2.31 -2.36 10.51
N TRP A 262 3.20 -2.62 11.46
CA TRP A 262 3.04 -3.67 12.47
C TRP A 262 2.94 -3.04 13.85
N PRO A 263 1.72 -2.84 14.39
CA PRO A 263 1.53 -2.50 15.80
C PRO A 263 2.05 -3.64 16.68
N PRO A 264 2.55 -3.37 17.91
CA PRO A 264 2.92 -4.43 18.85
C PRO A 264 1.76 -5.37 19.15
N ASP A 265 2.04 -6.67 19.17
CA ASP A 265 1.10 -7.75 19.53
C ASP A 265 -0.19 -7.81 18.69
N ARG A 266 -0.16 -7.25 17.46
CA ARG A 266 -1.29 -7.25 16.53
C ARG A 266 -0.89 -7.61 15.10
N GLY A 267 -1.89 -7.95 14.29
CA GLY A 267 -1.77 -8.14 12.86
C GLY A 267 -1.36 -6.85 12.14
N PRO A 268 -0.75 -6.96 10.95
CA PRO A 268 -0.29 -5.82 10.19
C PRO A 268 -1.45 -5.01 9.58
N ILE A 269 -1.19 -3.72 9.38
CA ILE A 269 -2.07 -2.79 8.67
C ILE A 269 -1.40 -2.41 7.37
N VAL A 270 -2.16 -2.36 6.27
CA VAL A 270 -1.68 -1.89 4.97
C VAL A 270 -2.32 -0.54 4.67
N ALA A 271 -1.54 0.39 4.12
CA ALA A 271 -2.01 1.72 3.78
C ALA A 271 -1.44 2.19 2.43
N ALA A 272 -2.25 2.90 1.66
CA ALA A 272 -1.86 3.59 0.44
C ALA A 272 -2.47 5.00 0.44
N VAL A 273 -1.64 6.02 0.41
CA VAL A 273 -2.06 7.43 0.47
C VAL A 273 -1.41 8.19 -0.67
N TYR A 274 -2.23 8.95 -1.41
CA TYR A 274 -1.80 9.77 -2.54
C TYR A 274 -2.39 11.16 -2.48
N ILE A 275 -1.60 12.14 -2.90
CA ILE A 275 -2.04 13.52 -3.16
C ILE A 275 -1.66 13.87 -4.59
N SER A 276 -2.52 14.61 -5.30
CA SER A 276 -2.25 15.08 -6.66
C SER A 276 -2.95 16.41 -6.94
N GLU A 277 -2.56 17.04 -8.05
CA GLU A 277 -3.21 18.25 -8.59
C GLU A 277 -3.17 19.44 -7.62
N THR A 278 -2.09 19.60 -6.85
CA THR A 278 -1.92 20.71 -5.91
C THR A 278 -0.71 21.57 -6.25
N THR A 279 -0.76 22.83 -5.81
CA THR A 279 0.37 23.77 -5.84
C THR A 279 0.95 24.03 -4.45
N VAL A 280 0.39 23.39 -3.43
CA VAL A 280 0.87 23.51 -2.03
C VAL A 280 2.27 22.86 -1.93
N PRO A 281 3.23 23.51 -1.27
CA PRO A 281 4.59 22.97 -1.14
C PRO A 281 4.62 21.63 -0.42
N VAL A 282 5.50 20.71 -0.86
CA VAL A 282 5.66 19.36 -0.31
C VAL A 282 5.79 19.34 1.22
N LYS A 283 6.51 20.29 1.77
CA LYS A 283 6.76 20.40 3.20
C LYS A 283 5.47 20.69 4.02
N GLU A 284 4.48 21.32 3.39
CA GLU A 284 3.18 21.59 4.00
C GLU A 284 2.22 20.41 3.82
N LEU A 285 2.46 19.55 2.81
CA LEU A 285 1.69 18.35 2.52
C LEU A 285 2.13 17.14 3.36
N ASN A 286 3.42 17.02 3.68
CA ASN A 286 3.93 15.89 4.48
C ASN A 286 3.16 15.70 5.81
N PRO A 287 2.82 16.75 6.59
CA PRO A 287 2.03 16.59 7.82
C PRO A 287 0.62 16.02 7.60
N LEU A 288 0.05 16.14 6.40
CA LEU A 288 -1.27 15.58 6.10
C LEU A 288 -1.23 14.05 6.02
N PHE A 289 -0.15 13.48 5.51
CA PHE A 289 0.08 12.02 5.61
C PHE A 289 0.20 11.56 7.07
N ALA A 290 0.86 12.34 7.92
CA ALA A 290 0.95 12.02 9.35
C ALA A 290 -0.43 12.09 10.04
N GLU A 291 -1.35 12.90 9.58
CA GLU A 291 -2.74 12.90 10.08
C GLU A 291 -3.47 11.62 9.71
N VAL A 292 -3.27 11.08 8.50
CA VAL A 292 -3.77 9.74 8.14
C VAL A 292 -3.12 8.68 9.03
N GLY A 293 -1.82 8.77 9.30
CA GLY A 293 -1.13 7.91 10.27
C GLY A 293 -1.79 7.92 11.65
N ARG A 294 -2.18 9.07 12.18
CA ARG A 294 -2.94 9.18 13.45
C ARG A 294 -4.32 8.54 13.38
N MET A 295 -5.03 8.67 12.24
CA MET A 295 -6.31 7.98 12.04
C MET A 295 -6.13 6.45 12.06
N ILE A 296 -5.01 5.93 11.52
CA ILE A 296 -4.67 4.51 11.63
C ILE A 296 -4.50 4.08 13.09
N VAL A 297 -3.85 4.91 13.93
CA VAL A 297 -3.70 4.61 15.36
C VAL A 297 -5.04 4.57 16.09
N GLU A 298 -5.97 5.44 15.73
CA GLU A 298 -7.31 5.48 16.33
C GLU A 298 -8.19 4.26 15.94
N MET A 299 -7.81 3.53 14.87
CA MET A 299 -8.52 2.34 14.41
C MET A 299 -8.15 1.08 15.23
N VAL A 300 -7.02 1.11 15.94
CA VAL A 300 -6.39 -0.01 16.66
C VAL A 300 -6.69 0.04 18.14
#